data_e470701a37298a537b9f0d697ebf9fca
#
_entry.id   e470701a37298a537b9f0d697ebf9fca
#
_cell.length_a   1.000
_cell.length_b   1.000
_cell.length_c   1.000
_cell.angle_alpha   90.00
_cell.angle_beta   90.00
_cell.angle_gamma   90.00
#
_symmetry.space_group_name_H-M   'P 1'
#
loop_
_entity.id
_entity.type
_entity.pdbx_description
1 polymer ?
#
loop_
_entity_poly.entity_id
_entity_poly.type
_entity_poly.pdbx_seq_one_letter_code
_entity_poly.pdbx_strand_id
1 'polypeptide(L)'
;MKNSILLTPILFLILSCGSYPHGQRTQGSNILSERNEDGEYELIIIDPGYDRWMTRYAKPANYYSLTYYEQKNQVYVACWNSLVGKSAYFKDENYPFEMRIDYNASIDYGLELNYKLFTYFQYIEDMYGDRYRFPS
;
A
#
# COMPACT_ATOMS: atom_id res chain seq x y z
N MET A 1 -9.22 -54.99 55.37
CA MET A 1 -10.05 -54.39 54.33
C MET A 1 -9.48 -53.00 54.01
N LYS A 2 -8.65 -52.92 52.97
CA LYS A 2 -8.08 -51.63 52.54
C LYS A 2 -8.47 -51.43 51.08
N ASN A 3 -9.40 -50.49 50.87
CA ASN A 3 -9.82 -50.10 49.54
C ASN A 3 -8.77 -49.12 48.98
N SER A 4 -8.01 -49.60 47.99
CA SER A 4 -7.13 -48.74 47.17
C SER A 4 -7.96 -48.12 46.06
N ILE A 5 -8.17 -46.84 46.12
CA ILE A 5 -8.74 -46.04 45.06
C ILE A 5 -7.62 -45.67 44.12
N LEU A 6 -7.58 -46.27 42.93
CA LEU A 6 -6.70 -45.91 41.83
C LEU A 6 -7.20 -44.63 41.17
N LEU A 7 -6.54 -43.54 41.43
CA LEU A 7 -6.77 -42.26 40.74
C LEU A 7 -6.03 -42.30 39.38
N THR A 8 -6.73 -42.49 38.29
CA THR A 8 -6.24 -42.32 36.94
C THR A 8 -6.15 -40.87 36.60
N PRO A 9 -4.98 -40.34 36.21
CA PRO A 9 -4.91 -38.99 35.69
C PRO A 9 -5.43 -38.92 34.25
N ILE A 10 -6.55 -38.21 34.07
CA ILE A 10 -7.06 -37.84 32.75
C ILE A 10 -6.13 -36.82 32.14
N LEU A 11 -5.35 -37.25 31.17
CA LEU A 11 -4.50 -36.39 30.32
C LEU A 11 -5.39 -35.60 29.37
N PHE A 12 -5.65 -34.35 29.71
CA PHE A 12 -6.34 -33.39 28.83
C PHE A 12 -5.39 -32.97 27.71
N LEU A 13 -5.50 -33.63 26.55
CA LEU A 13 -4.90 -33.15 25.30
C LEU A 13 -5.70 -31.94 24.81
N ILE A 14 -5.23 -30.75 25.16
CA ILE A 14 -5.68 -29.52 24.54
C ILE A 14 -5.12 -29.49 23.11
N LEU A 15 -5.95 -29.89 22.13
CA LEU A 15 -5.71 -29.55 20.73
C LEU A 15 -5.85 -28.02 20.62
N SER A 16 -4.74 -27.33 20.73
CA SER A 16 -4.62 -25.94 20.32
C SER A 16 -4.73 -25.92 18.79
N CYS A 17 -5.95 -25.75 18.26
CA CYS A 17 -6.15 -25.27 16.91
C CYS A 17 -5.57 -23.87 16.84
N GLY A 18 -4.32 -23.75 16.42
CA GLY A 18 -3.74 -22.51 15.99
C GLY A 18 -4.55 -22.00 14.79
N SER A 19 -5.52 -21.15 15.06
CA SER A 19 -6.12 -20.32 14.02
C SER A 19 -5.00 -19.40 13.51
N TYR A 20 -4.41 -19.78 12.38
CA TYR A 20 -3.61 -18.83 11.61
C TYR A 20 -4.53 -17.63 11.32
N PRO A 21 -4.16 -16.41 11.70
CA PRO A 21 -4.90 -15.26 11.26
C PRO A 21 -4.85 -15.28 9.73
N HIS A 22 -6.01 -15.55 9.15
CA HIS A 22 -6.25 -15.32 7.74
C HIS A 22 -5.90 -13.86 7.55
N GLY A 23 -4.78 -13.60 6.89
CA GLY A 23 -4.36 -12.24 6.60
C GLY A 23 -5.53 -11.54 5.93
N GLN A 24 -6.19 -10.68 6.68
CA GLN A 24 -7.09 -9.70 6.08
C GLN A 24 -6.24 -9.01 5.03
N ARG A 25 -6.56 -9.24 3.77
CA ARG A 25 -6.16 -8.34 2.69
C ARG A 25 -6.66 -6.97 3.14
N THR A 26 -5.78 -6.18 3.69
CA THR A 26 -5.98 -4.74 3.75
C THR A 26 -6.00 -4.28 2.29
N GLN A 27 -7.17 -4.34 1.70
CA GLN A 27 -7.52 -3.66 0.46
C GLN A 27 -7.57 -2.19 0.81
N GLY A 28 -6.49 -1.51 0.56
CA GLY A 28 -6.37 -0.09 0.70
C GLY A 28 -4.90 0.24 0.48
N SER A 29 -4.57 0.88 -0.62
CA SER A 29 -3.26 1.46 -0.80
C SER A 29 -3.11 2.59 0.23
N ASN A 30 -2.59 2.25 1.40
CA ASN A 30 -2.24 3.24 2.42
C ASN A 30 -0.98 3.96 1.95
N ILE A 31 -1.17 5.08 1.29
CA ILE A 31 -0.09 6.02 0.98
C ILE A 31 -0.06 7.00 2.14
N LEU A 32 0.94 6.89 2.99
CA LEU A 32 1.17 7.80 4.11
C LEU A 32 2.46 8.57 3.84
N SER A 33 2.43 9.88 3.99
CA SER A 33 3.65 10.67 4.07
C SER A 33 3.92 11.00 5.54
N GLU A 34 5.07 10.61 6.03
CA GLU A 34 5.52 10.93 7.38
C GLU A 34 6.83 11.72 7.32
N ARG A 35 7.13 12.48 8.37
CA ARG A 35 8.46 13.05 8.55
C ARG A 35 9.30 12.05 9.32
N ASN A 36 10.46 11.70 8.76
CA ASN A 36 11.45 10.89 9.45
C ASN A 36 12.16 11.69 10.57
N GLU A 37 13.04 11.03 11.33
CA GLU A 37 13.80 11.64 12.44
C GLU A 37 14.69 12.80 11.97
N ASP A 38 15.12 12.81 10.71
CA ASP A 38 15.93 13.85 10.09
C ASP A 38 15.08 15.03 9.57
N GLY A 39 13.76 14.94 9.69
CA GLY A 39 12.81 15.97 9.27
C GLY A 39 12.48 15.92 7.77
N GLU A 40 12.93 14.91 7.04
CA GLU A 40 12.61 14.67 5.65
C GLU A 40 11.26 13.95 5.53
N TYR A 41 10.57 14.15 4.41
CA TYR A 41 9.31 13.45 4.13
C TYR A 41 9.59 12.05 3.56
N GLU A 42 8.95 11.05 4.13
CA GLU A 42 8.98 9.68 3.63
C GLU A 42 7.59 9.24 3.17
N LEU A 43 7.54 8.54 2.05
CA LEU A 43 6.33 7.94 1.50
C LEU A 43 6.30 6.46 1.86
N ILE A 44 5.29 6.06 2.63
CA ILE A 44 5.05 4.67 3.00
C ILE A 44 3.96 4.12 2.09
N ILE A 45 4.29 3.13 1.28
CA ILE A 45 3.36 2.40 0.42
C ILE A 45 3.30 0.97 0.92
N ILE A 46 2.15 0.56 1.45
CA ILE A 46 1.93 -0.79 1.95
C ILE A 46 1.26 -1.64 0.86
N ASP A 47 2.01 -1.96 -0.17
CA ASP A 47 1.57 -2.86 -1.24
C ASP A 47 2.70 -3.83 -1.64
N PRO A 48 2.60 -5.13 -1.28
CA PRO A 48 3.64 -6.10 -1.61
C PRO A 48 3.85 -6.32 -3.11
N GLY A 49 2.89 -5.94 -3.95
CA GLY A 49 3.00 -5.97 -5.41
C GLY A 49 3.88 -4.86 -5.94
N TYR A 50 3.81 -3.69 -5.31
CA TYR A 50 4.59 -2.53 -5.69
C TYR A 50 6.10 -2.75 -5.56
N ASP A 51 6.58 -3.32 -4.46
CA ASP A 51 8.01 -3.58 -4.26
C ASP A 51 8.59 -4.52 -5.33
N ARG A 52 7.83 -5.55 -5.70
CA ARG A 52 8.20 -6.47 -6.78
C ARG A 52 8.20 -5.80 -8.14
N TRP A 53 7.21 -4.96 -8.39
CA TRP A 53 7.10 -4.18 -9.61
C TRP A 53 8.25 -3.17 -9.73
N MET A 54 8.54 -2.45 -8.66
CA MET A 54 9.65 -1.50 -8.56
C MET A 54 10.98 -2.14 -8.97
N THR A 55 11.28 -3.30 -8.38
CA THR A 55 12.55 -4.01 -8.65
C THR A 55 12.68 -4.44 -10.13
N ARG A 56 11.56 -4.72 -10.80
CA ARG A 56 11.57 -5.32 -12.15
C ARG A 56 11.39 -4.29 -13.27
N TYR A 57 10.60 -3.26 -13.04
CA TYR A 57 10.11 -2.38 -14.11
C TYR A 57 10.43 -0.90 -13.91
N ALA A 58 10.65 -0.46 -12.68
CA ALA A 58 10.90 0.96 -12.43
C ALA A 58 12.25 1.39 -13.02
N LYS A 59 12.26 2.59 -13.61
CA LYS A 59 13.50 3.23 -14.03
C LYS A 59 14.24 3.78 -12.81
N PRO A 60 15.55 3.98 -12.88
CA PRO A 60 16.31 4.60 -11.78
C PRO A 60 15.76 5.98 -11.38
N ALA A 61 15.87 6.34 -10.11
CA ALA A 61 15.33 7.61 -9.60
C ALA A 61 15.89 8.86 -10.31
N ASN A 62 17.09 8.78 -10.83
CA ASN A 62 17.73 9.85 -11.59
C ASN A 62 17.39 9.85 -13.10
N TYR A 63 16.44 9.02 -13.55
CA TYR A 63 16.05 8.96 -14.95
C TYR A 63 15.34 10.23 -15.42
N TYR A 64 14.50 10.82 -14.59
CA TYR A 64 13.89 12.12 -14.81
C TYR A 64 14.36 13.12 -13.74
N SER A 65 14.17 14.42 -13.99
CA SER A 65 14.46 15.47 -13.01
C SER A 65 13.43 15.50 -11.88
N LEU A 66 13.81 16.05 -10.72
CA LEU A 66 12.87 16.30 -9.63
C LEU A 66 11.66 17.10 -10.11
N THR A 67 11.89 18.18 -10.85
CA THR A 67 10.80 19.02 -11.38
C THR A 67 9.82 18.23 -12.27
N TYR A 68 10.32 17.27 -13.06
CA TYR A 68 9.45 16.40 -13.85
C TYR A 68 8.55 15.55 -12.96
N TYR A 69 9.12 14.92 -11.92
CA TYR A 69 8.34 14.11 -10.98
C TYR A 69 7.29 14.96 -10.24
N GLU A 70 7.66 16.15 -9.76
CA GLU A 70 6.75 17.07 -9.07
C GLU A 70 5.56 17.46 -9.93
N GLN A 71 5.81 17.87 -11.18
CA GLN A 71 4.76 18.24 -12.13
C GLN A 71 3.81 17.08 -12.43
N LYS A 72 4.35 15.88 -12.65
CA LYS A 72 3.54 14.68 -12.89
C LYS A 72 2.74 14.29 -11.66
N ASN A 73 3.37 14.28 -10.50
CA ASN A 73 2.70 13.96 -9.24
C ASN A 73 1.54 14.90 -8.93
N GLN A 74 1.69 16.20 -9.17
CA GLN A 74 0.60 17.16 -8.98
C GLN A 74 -0.63 16.78 -9.81
N VAL A 75 -0.43 16.44 -11.07
CA VAL A 75 -1.53 16.05 -11.98
C VAL A 75 -2.11 14.70 -11.58
N TYR A 76 -1.25 13.74 -11.28
CA TYR A 76 -1.67 12.38 -10.93
C TYR A 76 -2.42 12.32 -9.59
N VAL A 77 -1.97 13.06 -8.60
CA VAL A 77 -2.69 13.20 -7.32
C VAL A 77 -4.06 13.85 -7.51
N ALA A 78 -4.18 14.88 -8.34
CA ALA A 78 -5.47 15.48 -8.66
C ALA A 78 -6.43 14.46 -9.31
N CYS A 79 -5.93 13.67 -10.26
CA CYS A 79 -6.68 12.58 -10.89
C CYS A 79 -7.07 11.51 -9.86
N TRP A 80 -6.11 10.98 -9.09
CA TRP A 80 -6.33 10.03 -8.01
C TRP A 80 -7.44 10.49 -7.07
N ASN A 81 -7.29 11.69 -6.54
CA ASN A 81 -8.23 12.27 -5.58
C ASN A 81 -9.63 12.49 -6.16
N SER A 82 -9.75 12.64 -7.48
CA SER A 82 -11.04 12.73 -8.16
C SER A 82 -11.75 11.39 -8.27
N LEU A 83 -11.01 10.28 -8.17
CA LEU A 83 -11.52 8.92 -8.23
C LEU A 83 -11.94 8.36 -6.87
N VAL A 84 -11.42 8.94 -5.78
CA VAL A 84 -11.74 8.49 -4.41
C VAL A 84 -13.25 8.47 -4.17
N GLY A 85 -13.73 7.36 -3.60
CA GLY A 85 -15.16 7.17 -3.29
C GLY A 85 -16.04 6.76 -4.47
N LYS A 86 -15.46 6.48 -5.65
CA LYS A 86 -16.21 6.08 -6.86
C LYS A 86 -16.26 4.56 -7.11
N SER A 87 -15.88 3.73 -6.15
CA SER A 87 -15.85 2.27 -6.28
C SER A 87 -17.19 1.68 -6.75
N ALA A 88 -18.31 2.17 -6.21
CA ALA A 88 -19.65 1.73 -6.60
C ALA A 88 -19.98 2.05 -8.07
N TYR A 89 -19.46 3.15 -8.61
CA TYR A 89 -19.63 3.51 -10.02
C TYR A 89 -18.87 2.56 -10.94
N PHE A 90 -17.62 2.23 -10.59
CA PHE A 90 -16.79 1.35 -11.39
C PHE A 90 -17.09 -0.14 -11.20
N LYS A 91 -17.85 -0.50 -10.15
CA LYS A 91 -18.19 -1.90 -9.78
C LYS A 91 -16.95 -2.79 -9.70
N ASP A 92 -15.87 -2.26 -9.14
CA ASP A 92 -14.58 -2.93 -9.04
C ASP A 92 -14.32 -3.28 -7.58
N GLU A 93 -14.25 -4.58 -7.28
CA GLU A 93 -13.98 -5.10 -5.94
C GLU A 93 -12.53 -4.82 -5.48
N ASN A 94 -11.63 -4.57 -6.43
CA ASN A 94 -10.23 -4.25 -6.17
C ASN A 94 -9.91 -2.78 -6.47
N TYR A 95 -10.87 -1.89 -6.21
CA TYR A 95 -10.74 -0.47 -6.49
C TYR A 95 -9.59 0.17 -5.69
N PRO A 96 -8.56 0.75 -6.33
CA PRO A 96 -7.37 1.18 -5.62
C PRO A 96 -7.50 2.56 -4.95
N PHE A 97 -8.50 3.37 -5.33
CA PHE A 97 -8.62 4.76 -4.90
C PHE A 97 -9.51 4.88 -3.65
N GLU A 98 -9.08 4.29 -2.56
CA GLU A 98 -9.86 4.29 -1.30
C GLU A 98 -9.64 5.57 -0.49
N MET A 99 -8.41 6.06 -0.45
CA MET A 99 -8.00 7.21 0.35
C MET A 99 -7.42 8.32 -0.51
N ARG A 100 -7.63 9.57 -0.08
CA ARG A 100 -7.02 10.72 -0.73
C ARG A 100 -5.52 10.77 -0.42
N ILE A 101 -4.76 11.21 -1.42
CA ILE A 101 -3.34 11.53 -1.24
C ILE A 101 -3.26 13.02 -0.90
N ASP A 102 -2.65 13.33 0.24
CA ASP A 102 -2.36 14.71 0.63
C ASP A 102 -0.97 15.10 0.10
N TYR A 103 -0.97 15.75 -1.05
CA TYR A 103 0.24 16.23 -1.72
C TYR A 103 0.10 17.74 -2.00
N ASN A 104 1.03 18.51 -1.45
CA ASN A 104 1.06 19.95 -1.63
C ASN A 104 2.28 20.37 -2.49
N ALA A 105 2.03 20.85 -3.69
CA ALA A 105 3.08 21.27 -4.62
C ALA A 105 3.99 22.43 -4.11
N SER A 106 3.62 23.10 -3.02
CA SER A 106 4.44 24.14 -2.39
C SER A 106 5.44 23.59 -1.35
N ILE A 107 5.38 22.30 -1.07
CA ILE A 107 6.29 21.63 -0.14
C ILE A 107 7.39 20.94 -0.94
N ASP A 108 8.64 21.15 -0.55
CA ASP A 108 9.77 20.38 -1.06
C ASP A 108 9.80 19.01 -0.36
N TYR A 109 9.37 17.98 -1.08
CA TYR A 109 9.38 16.58 -0.59
C TYR A 109 10.67 15.84 -0.96
N GLY A 110 11.55 16.45 -1.74
CA GLY A 110 12.75 15.83 -2.25
C GLY A 110 12.53 14.80 -3.36
N LEU A 111 13.67 14.32 -3.90
CA LEU A 111 13.66 13.42 -5.05
C LEU A 111 13.06 12.05 -4.72
N GLU A 112 13.40 11.48 -3.57
CA GLU A 112 13.02 10.11 -3.23
C GLU A 112 11.51 9.94 -3.07
N LEU A 113 10.85 10.82 -2.32
CA LEU A 113 9.40 10.77 -2.16
C LEU A 113 8.70 10.99 -3.51
N ASN A 114 9.13 12.00 -4.27
CA ASN A 114 8.52 12.29 -5.57
C ASN A 114 8.70 11.14 -6.57
N TYR A 115 9.86 10.49 -6.57
CA TYR A 115 10.09 9.30 -7.38
C TYR A 115 9.22 8.12 -6.96
N LYS A 116 9.13 7.81 -5.66
CA LYS A 116 8.28 6.73 -5.15
C LYS A 116 6.81 6.95 -5.50
N LEU A 117 6.31 8.17 -5.31
CA LEU A 117 4.93 8.51 -5.64
C LEU A 117 4.65 8.37 -7.14
N PHE A 118 5.54 8.89 -7.99
CA PHE A 118 5.42 8.77 -9.44
C PHE A 118 5.42 7.30 -9.90
N THR A 119 6.34 6.49 -9.40
CA THR A 119 6.43 5.08 -9.76
C THR A 119 5.25 4.27 -9.23
N TYR A 120 4.65 4.68 -8.11
CA TYR A 120 3.43 4.06 -7.63
C TYR A 120 2.25 4.30 -8.58
N PHE A 121 2.10 5.49 -9.14
CA PHE A 121 1.09 5.73 -10.17
C PHE A 121 1.33 4.88 -11.42
N GLN A 122 2.59 4.73 -11.86
CA GLN A 122 2.91 3.84 -12.97
C GLN A 122 2.57 2.37 -12.67
N TYR A 123 2.84 1.92 -11.45
CA TYR A 123 2.44 0.60 -10.99
C TYR A 123 0.91 0.40 -11.06
N ILE A 124 0.14 1.37 -10.63
CA ILE A 124 -1.33 1.33 -10.71
C ILE A 124 -1.78 1.26 -12.18
N GLU A 125 -1.18 2.04 -13.08
CA GLU A 125 -1.49 1.97 -14.51
C GLU A 125 -1.20 0.59 -15.10
N ASP A 126 -0.07 -0.02 -14.75
CA ASP A 126 0.30 -1.35 -15.22
C ASP A 126 -0.64 -2.45 -14.68
N MET A 127 -1.06 -2.32 -13.41
CA MET A 127 -1.93 -3.31 -12.77
C MET A 127 -3.38 -3.26 -13.25
N TYR A 128 -3.88 -2.06 -13.56
CA TYR A 128 -5.29 -1.86 -13.92
C TYR A 128 -5.51 -1.56 -15.41
N GLY A 129 -4.43 -1.38 -16.18
CA GLY A 129 -4.44 -1.15 -17.62
C GLY A 129 -5.24 0.08 -18.01
N ASP A 130 -6.05 -0.06 -19.06
CA ASP A 130 -6.83 1.06 -19.61
C ASP A 130 -7.97 1.55 -18.71
N ARG A 131 -8.24 0.86 -17.61
CA ARG A 131 -9.36 1.19 -16.72
C ARG A 131 -9.10 2.49 -15.94
N TYR A 132 -7.86 2.69 -15.51
CA TYR A 132 -7.45 3.85 -14.72
C TYR A 132 -6.13 4.39 -15.24
N ARG A 133 -6.20 5.27 -16.24
CA ARG A 133 -5.03 5.98 -16.77
C ARG A 133 -4.91 7.37 -16.20
N PHE A 134 -3.70 7.71 -15.80
CA PHE A 134 -3.39 9.09 -15.43
C PHE A 134 -3.11 9.93 -16.69
N PRO A 135 -3.38 11.24 -16.66
CA PRO A 135 -3.13 12.12 -17.80
C PRO A 135 -1.65 12.13 -18.20
N SER A 136 -1.37 11.94 -19.50
CA SER A 136 -0.01 11.95 -20.07
C SER A 136 0.61 13.36 -20.08
#